data_da85686f74366eda57b3564d86a93a06
#
_entry.id   da85686f74366eda57b3564d86a93a06
#
_cell.length_a   1.000
_cell.length_b   1.000
_cell.length_c   1.000
_cell.angle_alpha   90.00
_cell.angle_beta   90.00
_cell.angle_gamma   90.00
#
_symmetry.space_group_name_H-M   'P 1'
#
loop_
_entity.id
_entity.type
_entity.pdbx_description
1 polymer ?
#
loop_
_entity_poly.entity_id
_entity_poly.type
_entity_poly.pdbx_seq_one_letter_code
_entity_poly.pdbx_strand_id
1 'polypeptide(L)'
;LGDKLAPTHAELFRGDNGENADAKAEFLFAASYDAENNQSYGGTTYLTLSTLSGDDGAVNITGINGGWAGNRVPYEYVTKWFTDVKNPDYTTGEYTYTDKRAGYFYIKGRSESMQDNLNTFLNGWSCIKFNNVPHDMDAVDYAATAATKNFSDIDWPLIRLGEIHLIYAEACMHEGGDASAQVKALADRAGVAAPKAVDADWLMAERARELMWE
;
A
#
# COMPACT_ATOMS: atom_id res chain seq x y z
N LEU A 1 -17.01 -0.14 13.56
CA LEU A 1 -15.90 0.60 12.98
C LEU A 1 -14.71 0.54 13.94
N GLY A 2 -13.50 0.12 13.44
CA GLY A 2 -12.31 0.01 14.28
C GLY A 2 -12.32 -1.14 15.29
N ASP A 3 -13.07 -2.22 14.99
CA ASP A 3 -13.26 -3.32 15.95
C ASP A 3 -12.16 -4.38 15.85
N LYS A 4 -11.58 -4.59 14.68
CA LYS A 4 -10.52 -5.58 14.41
C LYS A 4 -9.67 -5.17 13.22
N LEU A 5 -8.43 -5.68 13.17
CA LEU A 5 -7.60 -5.57 11.96
C LEU A 5 -8.22 -6.40 10.83
N ALA A 6 -8.17 -5.87 9.61
CA ALA A 6 -8.49 -6.64 8.41
C ALA A 6 -7.57 -7.87 8.30
N PRO A 7 -8.05 -9.01 7.78
CA PRO A 7 -7.26 -10.23 7.63
C PRO A 7 -6.00 -10.03 6.81
N THR A 8 -6.08 -9.21 5.77
CA THR A 8 -4.93 -8.80 4.98
C THR A 8 -4.82 -7.29 4.92
N HIS A 9 -3.60 -6.79 4.84
CA HIS A 9 -3.35 -5.36 4.70
C HIS A 9 -3.85 -4.83 3.34
N ALA A 10 -3.87 -5.68 2.31
CA ALA A 10 -4.27 -5.30 0.96
C ALA A 10 -5.76 -4.94 0.84
N GLU A 11 -6.64 -5.62 1.59
CA GLU A 11 -8.08 -5.36 1.57
C GLU A 11 -8.44 -3.90 1.90
N LEU A 12 -7.62 -3.25 2.72
CA LEU A 12 -7.82 -1.85 3.12
C LEU A 12 -7.74 -0.85 1.96
N PHE A 13 -7.13 -1.24 0.83
CA PHE A 13 -6.76 -0.35 -0.28
C PHE A 13 -7.26 -0.86 -1.63
N ARG A 14 -8.27 -1.74 -1.62
CA ARG A 14 -8.90 -2.28 -2.83
C ARG A 14 -10.14 -1.47 -3.22
N GLY A 15 -10.57 -1.60 -4.49
CA GLY A 15 -11.67 -0.83 -5.07
C GLY A 15 -13.03 -1.03 -4.40
N ASP A 16 -13.17 -2.09 -3.63
CA ASP A 16 -14.38 -2.46 -2.89
C ASP A 16 -14.22 -2.33 -1.37
N ASN A 17 -13.22 -1.61 -0.88
CA ASN A 17 -12.94 -1.52 0.56
C ASN A 17 -14.06 -0.81 1.35
N GLY A 18 -14.83 0.05 0.69
CA GLY A 18 -16.01 0.70 1.27
C GLY A 18 -17.18 -0.26 1.52
N GLU A 19 -17.28 -1.36 0.79
CA GLU A 19 -18.30 -2.41 0.90
C GLU A 19 -17.78 -3.64 1.65
N ASN A 20 -16.48 -3.94 1.57
CA ASN A 20 -15.87 -5.07 2.23
C ASN A 20 -15.97 -4.96 3.76
N ALA A 21 -16.67 -5.92 4.40
CA ALA A 21 -16.91 -5.91 5.83
C ALA A 21 -15.63 -5.99 6.67
N ASP A 22 -14.61 -6.71 6.20
CA ASP A 22 -13.34 -6.88 6.90
C ASP A 22 -12.49 -5.61 6.83
N ALA A 23 -12.43 -4.92 5.68
CA ALA A 23 -11.79 -3.62 5.55
C ALA A 23 -12.47 -2.57 6.45
N LYS A 24 -13.80 -2.48 6.37
CA LYS A 24 -14.61 -1.54 7.19
C LYS A 24 -14.46 -1.77 8.68
N ALA A 25 -14.23 -3.01 9.12
CA ALA A 25 -14.03 -3.32 10.53
C ALA A 25 -12.74 -2.69 11.10
N GLU A 26 -11.76 -2.37 10.25
CA GLU A 26 -10.53 -1.68 10.66
C GLU A 26 -10.66 -0.15 10.60
N PHE A 27 -11.57 0.41 9.78
CA PHE A 27 -11.69 1.85 9.62
C PHE A 27 -12.34 2.51 10.84
N LEU A 28 -11.69 3.55 11.37
CA LEU A 28 -12.30 4.47 12.33
C LEU A 28 -12.89 5.68 11.61
N PHE A 29 -12.18 6.18 10.60
CA PHE A 29 -12.64 7.27 9.76
C PHE A 29 -12.08 7.11 8.34
N ALA A 30 -12.95 7.13 7.33
CA ALA A 30 -12.59 7.07 5.93
C ALA A 30 -13.32 8.16 5.14
N ALA A 31 -12.67 8.67 4.10
CA ALA A 31 -13.31 9.52 3.11
C ALA A 31 -13.79 8.65 1.96
N SER A 32 -15.09 8.67 1.68
CA SER A 32 -15.68 7.84 0.62
C SER A 32 -15.42 8.42 -0.76
N TYR A 33 -15.10 7.52 -1.69
CA TYR A 33 -14.91 7.80 -3.11
C TYR A 33 -15.81 6.89 -3.95
N ASP A 34 -16.28 7.43 -5.06
CA ASP A 34 -17.13 6.74 -6.03
C ASP A 34 -16.78 7.25 -7.42
N ALA A 35 -16.24 6.39 -8.25
CA ALA A 35 -15.75 6.72 -9.59
C ALA A 35 -16.85 7.26 -10.54
N GLU A 36 -18.11 7.04 -10.24
CA GLU A 36 -19.23 7.52 -11.04
C GLU A 36 -19.81 8.84 -10.54
N ASN A 37 -19.99 8.96 -9.23
CA ASN A 37 -20.71 10.07 -8.63
C ASN A 37 -19.79 11.13 -8.00
N ASN A 38 -18.58 10.75 -7.62
CA ASN A 38 -17.61 11.62 -6.94
C ASN A 38 -16.26 11.64 -7.69
N GLN A 39 -16.32 12.01 -8.96
CA GLN A 39 -15.16 12.03 -9.84
C GLN A 39 -14.13 13.09 -9.43
N SER A 40 -12.90 12.64 -9.14
CA SER A 40 -11.80 13.51 -8.76
C SER A 40 -10.46 12.94 -9.24
N TYR A 41 -9.59 13.81 -9.75
CA TYR A 41 -8.18 13.46 -10.00
C TYR A 41 -7.31 13.53 -8.75
N GLY A 42 -7.84 14.00 -7.63
CA GLY A 42 -7.20 13.97 -6.32
C GLY A 42 -7.51 12.70 -5.53
N GLY A 43 -7.17 12.71 -4.23
CA GLY A 43 -7.48 11.61 -3.32
C GLY A 43 -6.94 10.27 -3.78
N THR A 44 -7.75 9.22 -3.71
CA THR A 44 -7.34 7.85 -4.02
C THR A 44 -7.08 7.61 -5.51
N THR A 45 -7.67 8.39 -6.42
CA THR A 45 -7.28 8.38 -7.84
C THR A 45 -5.82 8.79 -8.01
N TYR A 46 -5.39 9.89 -7.34
CA TYR A 46 -4.01 10.33 -7.34
C TYR A 46 -3.09 9.27 -6.74
N LEU A 47 -3.45 8.72 -5.58
CA LEU A 47 -2.65 7.70 -4.90
C LEU A 47 -2.46 6.44 -5.75
N THR A 48 -3.46 6.07 -6.57
CA THR A 48 -3.40 4.92 -7.46
C THR A 48 -2.53 5.17 -8.69
N LEU A 49 -2.62 6.36 -9.32
CA LEU A 49 -2.04 6.61 -10.64
C LEU A 49 -0.70 7.36 -10.61
N SER A 50 -0.39 8.10 -9.55
CA SER A 50 0.74 9.04 -9.54
C SER A 50 2.12 8.38 -9.60
N THR A 51 2.24 7.10 -9.27
CA THR A 51 3.50 6.35 -9.35
C THR A 51 3.63 5.49 -10.61
N LEU A 52 2.54 5.23 -11.32
CA LEU A 52 2.54 4.44 -12.55
C LEU A 52 2.74 5.35 -13.76
N SER A 53 3.50 4.89 -14.75
CA SER A 53 3.57 5.49 -16.08
C SER A 53 2.42 4.99 -16.95
N GLY A 54 1.98 5.80 -17.93
CA GLY A 54 1.08 5.32 -18.98
C GLY A 54 1.62 4.11 -19.73
N ASP A 55 2.96 4.00 -19.84
CA ASP A 55 3.65 2.87 -20.49
C ASP A 55 3.62 1.57 -19.65
N ASP A 56 3.34 1.66 -18.35
CA ASP A 56 3.20 0.48 -17.48
C ASP A 56 1.91 -0.33 -17.76
N GLY A 57 0.94 0.25 -18.45
CA GLY A 57 -0.37 -0.37 -18.62
C GLY A 57 -1.17 -0.39 -17.33
N ALA A 58 -1.30 0.77 -16.68
CA ALA A 58 -1.87 0.93 -15.33
C ALA A 58 -3.23 0.23 -15.15
N VAL A 59 -4.07 0.17 -16.18
CA VAL A 59 -5.36 -0.53 -16.13
C VAL A 59 -5.23 -2.02 -15.80
N ASN A 60 -4.18 -2.68 -16.30
CA ASN A 60 -3.90 -4.09 -16.03
C ASN A 60 -3.17 -4.33 -14.70
N ILE A 61 -2.86 -3.25 -13.96
CA ILE A 61 -2.15 -3.31 -12.67
C ILE A 61 -3.10 -2.89 -11.55
N THR A 62 -3.80 -1.78 -11.74
CA THR A 62 -4.61 -1.14 -10.68
C THR A 62 -6.08 -0.93 -11.04
N GLY A 63 -6.51 -1.36 -12.22
CA GLY A 63 -7.91 -1.25 -12.65
C GLY A 63 -8.37 0.15 -13.05
N ILE A 64 -7.47 1.14 -13.09
CA ILE A 64 -7.79 2.52 -13.52
C ILE A 64 -6.99 2.87 -14.77
N ASN A 65 -7.64 3.53 -15.74
CA ASN A 65 -6.99 4.02 -16.93
C ASN A 65 -6.00 5.16 -16.63
N GLY A 66 -4.85 5.14 -17.29
CA GLY A 66 -3.86 6.21 -17.22
C GLY A 66 -2.61 5.83 -16.46
N GLY A 67 -1.92 6.83 -15.99
CA GLY A 67 -0.64 6.75 -15.28
C GLY A 67 0.06 8.09 -15.42
N TRP A 68 0.44 8.73 -14.30
CA TRP A 68 0.94 10.10 -14.29
C TRP A 68 2.44 10.20 -14.00
N ALA A 69 3.03 9.12 -13.51
CA ALA A 69 4.48 8.92 -13.33
C ALA A 69 5.24 10.01 -12.55
N GLY A 70 4.54 10.91 -11.86
CA GLY A 70 5.17 12.02 -11.14
C GLY A 70 5.93 11.57 -9.90
N ASN A 71 5.36 10.62 -9.14
CA ASN A 71 5.93 10.10 -7.91
C ASN A 71 6.54 8.71 -8.14
N ARG A 72 7.65 8.46 -7.49
CA ARG A 72 8.37 7.18 -7.58
C ARG A 72 9.04 6.87 -6.26
N VAL A 73 9.21 5.59 -5.97
CA VAL A 73 9.87 5.13 -4.75
C VAL A 73 11.32 4.81 -5.06
N PRO A 74 12.30 5.46 -4.41
CA PRO A 74 13.69 5.08 -4.52
C PRO A 74 13.93 3.67 -3.99
N TYR A 75 14.77 2.88 -4.65
CA TYR A 75 15.15 1.54 -4.19
C TYR A 75 15.76 1.56 -2.78
N GLU A 76 16.52 2.59 -2.46
CA GLU A 76 17.11 2.81 -1.14
C GLU A 76 16.04 2.94 -0.03
N TYR A 77 14.89 3.55 -0.34
CA TYR A 77 13.76 3.57 0.60
C TYR A 77 13.22 2.15 0.84
N VAL A 78 13.02 1.40 -0.25
CA VAL A 78 12.50 0.03 -0.16
C VAL A 78 13.41 -0.84 0.71
N THR A 79 14.71 -0.87 0.41
CA THR A 79 15.67 -1.71 1.13
C THR A 79 15.98 -1.23 2.55
N LYS A 80 15.76 0.05 2.85
CA LYS A 80 15.87 0.58 4.20
C LYS A 80 14.79 0.03 5.12
N TRP A 81 13.55 -0.01 4.65
CA TRP A 81 12.40 -0.37 5.47
C TRP A 81 11.96 -1.84 5.30
N PHE A 82 12.21 -2.41 4.14
CA PHE A 82 11.97 -3.81 3.82
C PHE A 82 13.31 -4.51 3.57
N THR A 83 14.04 -4.78 4.64
CA THR A 83 15.44 -5.26 4.58
C THR A 83 15.62 -6.66 3.99
N ASP A 84 14.53 -7.38 3.81
CA ASP A 84 14.46 -8.71 3.20
C ASP A 84 14.10 -8.69 1.71
N VAL A 85 13.84 -7.52 1.12
CA VAL A 85 13.66 -7.38 -0.33
C VAL A 85 14.99 -7.64 -1.04
N LYS A 86 15.00 -8.62 -1.96
CA LYS A 86 16.21 -9.07 -2.67
C LYS A 86 15.89 -9.50 -4.10
N ASN A 87 16.94 -9.56 -4.91
CA ASN A 87 16.92 -10.12 -6.26
C ASN A 87 15.87 -9.50 -7.18
N PRO A 88 15.81 -8.17 -7.33
CA PRO A 88 14.86 -7.57 -8.26
C PRO A 88 15.22 -7.95 -9.70
N ASP A 89 14.23 -8.48 -10.42
CA ASP A 89 14.29 -8.73 -11.86
C ASP A 89 13.37 -7.75 -12.58
N TYR A 90 13.95 -6.73 -13.16
CA TYR A 90 13.21 -5.68 -13.87
C TYR A 90 12.59 -6.13 -15.20
N THR A 91 12.95 -7.32 -15.70
CA THR A 91 12.35 -7.89 -16.91
C THR A 91 11.03 -8.58 -16.60
N THR A 92 11.02 -9.40 -15.57
CA THR A 92 9.82 -10.13 -15.14
C THR A 92 8.94 -9.32 -14.19
N GLY A 93 9.54 -8.42 -13.41
CA GLY A 93 8.89 -7.66 -12.35
C GLY A 93 8.89 -8.41 -11.02
N GLU A 94 9.66 -9.50 -10.90
CA GLU A 94 9.71 -10.33 -9.72
C GLU A 94 10.83 -9.91 -8.78
N TYR A 95 10.64 -10.11 -7.48
CA TYR A 95 11.64 -9.98 -6.41
C TYR A 95 11.20 -10.81 -5.20
N THR A 96 12.13 -11.08 -4.27
CA THR A 96 11.84 -11.89 -3.08
C THR A 96 11.67 -11.00 -1.85
N TYR A 97 10.72 -11.36 -1.00
CA TYR A 97 10.42 -10.69 0.27
C TYR A 97 9.64 -11.61 1.22
N THR A 98 9.66 -11.29 2.51
CA THR A 98 8.87 -11.98 3.55
C THR A 98 7.71 -11.10 4.02
N ASP A 99 7.98 -9.82 4.29
CA ASP A 99 6.95 -8.86 4.67
C ASP A 99 5.99 -8.65 3.50
N LYS A 100 4.72 -9.08 3.66
CA LYS A 100 3.71 -9.02 2.59
C LYS A 100 3.48 -7.62 2.03
N ARG A 101 3.74 -6.58 2.84
CA ARG A 101 3.59 -5.17 2.43
C ARG A 101 4.65 -4.75 1.40
N ALA A 102 5.80 -5.45 1.35
CA ALA A 102 6.77 -5.24 0.28
C ALA A 102 6.23 -5.61 -1.12
N GLY A 103 5.16 -6.40 -1.21
CA GLY A 103 4.48 -6.72 -2.46
C GLY A 103 3.74 -5.55 -3.12
N TYR A 104 3.71 -4.36 -2.50
CA TYR A 104 3.10 -3.17 -3.10
C TYR A 104 4.00 -2.41 -4.07
N PHE A 105 5.16 -2.94 -4.42
CA PHE A 105 6.02 -2.30 -5.40
C PHE A 105 5.89 -2.99 -6.77
N TYR A 106 5.72 -2.17 -7.79
CA TYR A 106 5.75 -2.62 -9.18
C TYR A 106 7.07 -2.17 -9.83
N ILE A 107 7.80 -3.12 -10.42
CA ILE A 107 9.16 -2.90 -10.92
C ILE A 107 9.39 -3.32 -12.38
N LYS A 108 8.44 -3.98 -13.02
CA LYS A 108 8.61 -4.48 -14.39
C LYS A 108 8.87 -3.32 -15.36
N GLY A 109 9.93 -3.44 -16.16
CA GLY A 109 10.34 -2.40 -17.11
C GLY A 109 10.98 -1.17 -16.48
N ARG A 110 11.26 -1.18 -15.17
CA ARG A 110 11.80 -0.06 -14.39
C ARG A 110 13.28 -0.22 -14.08
N SER A 111 13.86 0.71 -13.34
CA SER A 111 15.23 0.64 -12.85
C SER A 111 15.31 1.03 -11.37
N GLU A 112 16.45 0.71 -10.73
CA GLU A 112 16.71 1.13 -9.34
C GLU A 112 16.99 2.62 -9.24
N SER A 113 17.76 3.16 -10.20
CA SER A 113 18.31 4.51 -10.12
C SER A 113 17.25 5.57 -10.41
N MET A 114 17.21 6.56 -9.54
CA MET A 114 16.50 7.81 -9.77
C MET A 114 17.44 9.01 -9.97
N GLN A 115 18.76 8.79 -9.88
CA GLN A 115 19.73 9.89 -9.74
C GLN A 115 20.12 10.54 -11.08
N ASP A 116 20.20 9.77 -12.16
CA ASP A 116 20.84 10.23 -13.38
C ASP A 116 19.91 10.97 -14.35
N ASN A 117 18.62 10.73 -14.27
CA ASN A 117 17.63 11.37 -15.14
C ASN A 117 16.22 11.36 -14.56
N LEU A 118 15.86 12.41 -13.86
CA LEU A 118 14.53 12.58 -13.27
C LEU A 118 13.40 12.65 -14.32
N ASN A 119 13.71 12.96 -15.58
CA ASN A 119 12.74 12.96 -16.67
C ASN A 119 12.43 11.57 -17.23
N THR A 120 13.18 10.54 -16.83
CA THR A 120 12.88 9.17 -17.19
C THR A 120 11.91 8.59 -16.17
N PHE A 121 10.64 8.60 -16.49
CA PHE A 121 9.55 8.23 -15.56
C PHE A 121 9.51 6.75 -15.18
N LEU A 122 10.27 5.90 -15.87
CA LEU A 122 10.46 4.50 -15.50
C LEU A 122 11.64 4.26 -14.55
N ASN A 123 12.38 5.31 -14.15
CA ASN A 123 13.39 5.22 -13.11
C ASN A 123 12.74 5.24 -11.72
N GLY A 124 13.18 4.34 -10.84
CA GLY A 124 12.55 4.10 -9.53
C GLY A 124 11.36 3.15 -9.60
N TRP A 125 10.89 2.71 -8.45
CA TRP A 125 9.78 1.75 -8.30
C TRP A 125 8.44 2.47 -8.20
N SER A 126 7.36 1.83 -8.66
CA SER A 126 5.99 2.32 -8.41
C SER A 126 5.43 1.73 -7.14
N CYS A 127 4.62 2.50 -6.42
CA CYS A 127 3.80 2.01 -5.33
C CYS A 127 2.38 1.74 -5.85
N ILE A 128 1.93 0.49 -5.75
CA ILE A 128 0.61 0.03 -6.18
C ILE A 128 -0.26 -0.39 -4.98
N LYS A 129 -0.01 0.19 -3.81
CA LYS A 129 -0.74 -0.09 -2.58
C LYS A 129 -2.23 0.19 -2.74
N PHE A 130 -2.58 1.37 -3.26
CA PHE A 130 -3.95 1.68 -3.67
C PHE A 130 -4.22 1.03 -5.03
N ASN A 131 -5.24 0.18 -5.09
CA ASN A 131 -5.54 -0.64 -6.25
C ASN A 131 -7.06 -0.78 -6.41
N ASN A 132 -7.62 -0.25 -7.49
CA ASN A 132 -9.06 -0.20 -7.73
C ASN A 132 -9.69 -1.55 -8.13
N VAL A 133 -8.87 -2.60 -8.21
CA VAL A 133 -9.35 -3.97 -8.44
C VAL A 133 -9.99 -4.48 -7.14
N PRO A 134 -11.20 -5.05 -7.15
CA PRO A 134 -11.82 -5.66 -5.98
C PRO A 134 -10.95 -6.75 -5.34
N HIS A 135 -11.15 -7.02 -4.05
CA HIS A 135 -10.30 -7.93 -3.28
C HIS A 135 -10.35 -9.39 -3.75
N ASP A 136 -11.44 -9.81 -4.39
CA ASP A 136 -11.70 -11.16 -4.88
C ASP A 136 -11.39 -11.35 -6.37
N MET A 137 -10.78 -10.36 -7.04
CA MET A 137 -10.50 -10.36 -8.47
C MET A 137 -9.03 -10.02 -8.75
N ASP A 138 -8.46 -10.53 -9.83
CA ASP A 138 -7.18 -10.06 -10.33
C ASP A 138 -7.33 -8.89 -11.32
N ALA A 139 -6.22 -8.17 -11.56
CA ALA A 139 -6.25 -6.96 -12.37
C ALA A 139 -6.53 -7.24 -13.87
N VAL A 140 -6.11 -8.40 -14.38
CA VAL A 140 -6.31 -8.77 -15.79
C VAL A 140 -7.78 -9.10 -16.03
N ASP A 141 -8.37 -9.89 -15.14
CA ASP A 141 -9.79 -10.24 -15.20
C ASP A 141 -10.67 -9.00 -15.03
N TYR A 142 -10.31 -8.12 -14.08
CA TYR A 142 -11.01 -6.85 -13.89
C TYR A 142 -10.93 -5.96 -15.12
N ALA A 143 -9.75 -5.81 -15.72
CA ALA A 143 -9.56 -5.01 -16.92
C ALA A 143 -10.33 -5.57 -18.15
N ALA A 144 -10.60 -6.88 -18.18
CA ALA A 144 -11.42 -7.49 -19.22
C ALA A 144 -12.92 -7.24 -19.05
N THR A 145 -13.35 -6.74 -17.89
CA THR A 145 -14.76 -6.35 -17.64
C THR A 145 -15.04 -4.95 -18.21
N ALA A 146 -16.32 -4.61 -18.35
CA ALA A 146 -16.73 -3.23 -18.66
C ALA A 146 -16.60 -2.27 -17.48
N ALA A 147 -16.11 -2.75 -16.34
CA ALA A 147 -16.03 -1.98 -15.09
C ALA A 147 -14.80 -1.09 -14.98
N THR A 148 -13.82 -1.17 -15.93
CA THR A 148 -12.63 -0.33 -15.92
C THR A 148 -12.99 1.15 -15.89
N LYS A 149 -12.42 1.88 -14.93
CA LYS A 149 -12.77 3.27 -14.61
C LYS A 149 -11.62 4.22 -14.86
N ASN A 150 -11.94 5.51 -14.90
CA ASN A 150 -10.96 6.60 -14.97
C ASN A 150 -10.69 7.22 -13.59
N PHE A 151 -11.52 6.91 -12.60
CA PHE A 151 -11.44 7.41 -11.22
C PHE A 151 -11.52 6.24 -10.25
N SER A 152 -11.05 6.47 -9.03
CA SER A 152 -11.00 5.46 -7.98
C SER A 152 -12.35 5.31 -7.26
N ASP A 153 -12.69 4.07 -6.91
CA ASP A 153 -13.76 3.72 -5.99
C ASP A 153 -13.23 3.50 -4.55
N ILE A 154 -11.90 3.51 -4.36
CA ILE A 154 -11.27 3.19 -3.08
C ILE A 154 -11.60 4.26 -2.05
N ASP A 155 -12.28 3.91 -0.97
CA ASP A 155 -12.41 4.77 0.20
C ASP A 155 -11.02 4.99 0.83
N TRP A 156 -10.71 6.24 1.18
CA TRP A 156 -9.43 6.56 1.80
C TRP A 156 -9.51 6.38 3.32
N PRO A 157 -8.83 5.38 3.90
CA PRO A 157 -8.81 5.17 5.34
C PRO A 157 -7.89 6.20 6.01
N LEU A 158 -8.46 7.34 6.42
CA LEU A 158 -7.72 8.44 7.06
C LEU A 158 -7.28 8.11 8.49
N ILE A 159 -8.09 7.33 9.22
CA ILE A 159 -7.76 6.82 10.56
C ILE A 159 -8.20 5.35 10.61
N ARG A 160 -7.27 4.46 10.89
CA ARG A 160 -7.53 3.02 10.98
C ARG A 160 -6.85 2.36 12.18
N LEU A 161 -7.36 1.21 12.58
CA LEU A 161 -6.91 0.51 13.79
C LEU A 161 -5.43 0.15 13.77
N GLY A 162 -4.85 -0.15 12.58
CA GLY A 162 -3.42 -0.41 12.45
C GLY A 162 -2.56 0.76 12.92
N GLU A 163 -2.93 2.00 12.60
CA GLU A 163 -2.27 3.20 13.11
C GLU A 163 -2.47 3.35 14.62
N ILE A 164 -3.68 3.10 15.13
CA ILE A 164 -3.97 3.18 16.56
C ILE A 164 -3.13 2.17 17.35
N HIS A 165 -2.89 0.97 16.82
CA HIS A 165 -1.98 0.00 17.42
C HIS A 165 -0.55 0.54 17.55
N LEU A 166 -0.06 1.27 16.53
CA LEU A 166 1.27 1.89 16.58
C LEU A 166 1.33 3.08 17.56
N ILE A 167 0.28 3.91 17.61
CA ILE A 167 0.16 4.99 18.60
C ILE A 167 0.16 4.41 20.02
N TYR A 168 -0.60 3.32 20.25
CA TYR A 168 -0.61 2.65 21.54
C TYR A 168 0.75 2.06 21.91
N ALA A 169 1.45 1.43 20.94
CA ALA A 169 2.79 0.90 21.13
C ALA A 169 3.81 2.00 21.50
N GLU A 170 3.70 3.17 20.86
CA GLU A 170 4.52 4.35 21.18
C GLU A 170 4.26 4.86 22.59
N ALA A 171 2.99 4.98 22.97
CA ALA A 171 2.62 5.39 24.34
C ALA A 171 3.16 4.40 25.38
N CYS A 172 3.01 3.08 25.15
CA CYS A 172 3.55 2.05 26.04
C CYS A 172 5.08 2.09 26.13
N MET A 173 5.78 2.38 25.04
CA MET A 173 7.24 2.54 25.04
C MET A 173 7.69 3.68 25.98
N HIS A 174 6.96 4.79 25.99
CA HIS A 174 7.29 5.95 26.84
C HIS A 174 6.86 5.77 28.30
N GLU A 175 5.72 5.15 28.56
CA GLU A 175 5.10 5.05 29.87
C GLU A 175 5.33 3.72 30.57
N GLY A 176 6.02 2.76 29.96
CA GLY A 176 6.30 1.44 30.51
C GLY A 176 5.11 0.45 30.47
N GLY A 177 4.18 0.66 29.53
CA GLY A 177 3.05 -0.25 29.29
C GLY A 177 3.42 -1.48 28.45
N ASP A 178 2.42 -2.31 28.13
CA ASP A 178 2.56 -3.52 27.31
C ASP A 178 1.69 -3.43 26.06
N ALA A 179 2.31 -3.36 24.88
CA ALA A 179 1.68 -3.36 23.57
C ALA A 179 1.94 -4.65 22.79
N SER A 180 2.42 -5.71 23.42
CA SER A 180 2.86 -6.95 22.76
C SER A 180 1.75 -7.57 21.90
N ALA A 181 0.50 -7.53 22.34
CA ALA A 181 -0.64 -8.08 21.60
C ALA A 181 -0.91 -7.30 20.31
N GLN A 182 -0.89 -5.96 20.36
CA GLN A 182 -1.13 -5.08 19.22
C GLN A 182 -0.01 -5.20 18.18
N VAL A 183 1.23 -5.17 18.64
CA VAL A 183 2.42 -5.33 17.80
C VAL A 183 2.48 -6.70 17.15
N LYS A 184 2.13 -7.76 17.92
CA LYS A 184 2.02 -9.12 17.37
C LYS A 184 0.95 -9.22 16.28
N ALA A 185 -0.20 -8.62 16.48
CA ALA A 185 -1.28 -8.64 15.50
C ALA A 185 -0.87 -7.99 14.15
N LEU A 186 -0.13 -6.87 14.19
CA LEU A 186 0.42 -6.24 12.99
C LEU A 186 1.47 -7.14 12.30
N ALA A 187 2.38 -7.70 13.08
CA ALA A 187 3.43 -8.60 12.58
C ALA A 187 2.85 -9.87 11.94
N ASP A 188 1.88 -10.51 12.60
CA ASP A 188 1.18 -11.69 12.07
C ASP A 188 0.51 -11.40 10.72
N ARG A 189 -0.19 -10.26 10.60
CA ARG A 189 -0.80 -9.82 9.35
C ARG A 189 0.23 -9.60 8.25
N ALA A 190 1.35 -8.96 8.58
CA ALA A 190 2.45 -8.72 7.65
C ALA A 190 3.23 -10.00 7.27
N GLY A 191 3.06 -11.09 8.04
CA GLY A 191 3.77 -12.35 7.82
C GLY A 191 5.21 -12.34 8.33
N VAL A 192 5.51 -11.49 9.32
CA VAL A 192 6.84 -11.36 9.92
C VAL A 192 6.83 -11.68 11.43
N ALA A 193 8.00 -11.89 12.00
CA ALA A 193 8.11 -12.10 13.44
C ALA A 193 7.86 -10.78 14.19
N ALA A 194 7.11 -10.85 15.29
CA ALA A 194 6.99 -9.73 16.20
C ALA A 194 8.36 -9.38 16.83
N PRO A 195 8.65 -8.09 17.11
CA PRO A 195 9.89 -7.69 17.75
C PRO A 195 9.98 -8.24 19.17
N LYS A 196 11.19 -8.43 19.65
CA LYS A 196 11.45 -8.81 21.05
C LYS A 196 11.19 -7.67 22.04
N ALA A 197 11.37 -6.45 21.56
CA ALA A 197 11.09 -5.22 22.29
C ALA A 197 10.65 -4.14 21.30
N VAL A 198 9.81 -3.24 21.76
CA VAL A 198 9.41 -2.04 21.02
C VAL A 198 10.32 -0.89 21.46
N ASP A 199 11.13 -0.41 20.53
CA ASP A 199 11.96 0.78 20.67
C ASP A 199 11.67 1.79 19.56
N ALA A 200 12.27 2.96 19.63
CA ALA A 200 12.02 4.04 18.69
C ALA A 200 12.41 3.67 17.24
N ASP A 201 13.49 2.91 17.07
CA ASP A 201 13.96 2.50 15.74
C ASP A 201 13.00 1.49 15.10
N TRP A 202 12.56 0.50 15.88
CA TRP A 202 11.56 -0.45 15.42
C TRP A 202 10.23 0.26 15.10
N LEU A 203 9.77 1.15 15.99
CA LEU A 203 8.50 1.86 15.80
C LEU A 203 8.53 2.72 14.54
N MET A 204 9.62 3.45 14.30
CA MET A 204 9.79 4.24 13.07
C MET A 204 9.76 3.34 11.83
N ALA A 205 10.48 2.22 11.86
CA ALA A 205 10.51 1.27 10.75
C ALA A 205 9.13 0.65 10.51
N GLU A 206 8.40 0.30 11.58
CA GLU A 206 7.06 -0.28 11.44
C GLU A 206 6.05 0.73 10.92
N ARG A 207 6.07 1.98 11.40
CA ARG A 207 5.25 3.06 10.83
C ARG A 207 5.56 3.29 9.36
N ALA A 208 6.83 3.27 8.97
CA ALA A 208 7.24 3.42 7.56
C ALA A 208 6.74 2.28 6.66
N ARG A 209 6.62 1.03 7.18
CA ARG A 209 6.08 -0.11 6.44
C ARG A 209 4.54 -0.13 6.42
N GLU A 210 3.95 0.10 7.58
CA GLU A 210 2.51 -0.01 7.77
C GLU A 210 1.74 1.13 7.11
N LEU A 211 2.25 2.36 7.24
CA LEU A 211 1.58 3.59 6.79
C LEU A 211 2.17 4.17 5.49
N MET A 212 3.03 3.42 4.81
CA MET A 212 3.58 3.85 3.54
C MET A 212 2.48 4.26 2.57
N TRP A 213 2.64 5.42 1.95
CA TRP A 213 1.76 5.91 0.89
C TRP A 213 0.30 6.25 1.33
N GLU A 214 0.05 6.42 2.64
CA GLU A 214 -1.22 6.90 3.19
C GLU A 214 -1.24 8.41 3.44
#